data_ce3c2957f355567ee4f32a2a12373718
#
_entry.id   ce3c2957f355567ee4f32a2a12373718
#
_cell.length_a   1.000
_cell.length_b   1.000
_cell.length_c   1.000
_cell.angle_alpha   90.00
_cell.angle_beta   90.00
_cell.angle_gamma   90.00
#
_symmetry.space_group_name_H-M   'P 1'
#
loop_
_entity.id
_entity.type
_entity.pdbx_description
1 polymer ?
#
loop_
_entity_poly.entity_id
_entity_poly.type
_entity_poly.pdbx_seq_one_letter_code
_entity_poly.pdbx_strand_id
1 'polypeptide(L)'
;VNEAGTFHLICRDCDSKVFQDYENPDNYKDIPSIKMLAQIDMKNNLKNISKRLMEKEMYDIMRERIGVREEWSQAKKDVNDLDLNEFKEAYARAKKRSLKPFSGDYYIGYYAKLPYVVPVAFQGTIALIFDLEGNVINNVYNQDPKYKIMNMSLCIFPLKTTSIIMMFVSKDNNRYGRFFKQLKKLGNLNEQLSVINYILFSY
;
A
#
# COMPACT_ATOMS: atom_id res chain seq x y z
N VAL A 1 -1.54 22.83 -9.57
CA VAL A 1 -1.85 21.56 -10.27
C VAL A 1 -0.80 20.48 -10.00
N ASN A 2 0.29 20.80 -9.31
CA ASN A 2 1.44 19.88 -9.16
C ASN A 2 1.45 19.06 -7.85
N GLU A 3 0.33 18.98 -7.14
CA GLU A 3 0.31 18.40 -5.78
C GLU A 3 -0.59 17.16 -5.65
N ALA A 4 -1.09 16.62 -6.77
CA ALA A 4 -1.86 15.39 -6.73
C ALA A 4 -0.98 14.23 -6.21
N GLY A 5 -1.37 13.69 -5.06
CA GLY A 5 -0.66 12.57 -4.43
C GLY A 5 0.48 12.97 -3.47
N THR A 6 0.72 14.26 -3.25
CA THR A 6 1.65 14.74 -2.21
C THR A 6 0.99 14.73 -0.82
N PHE A 7 1.80 14.55 0.21
CA PHE A 7 1.36 14.67 1.60
C PHE A 7 2.46 15.39 2.41
N HIS A 8 2.07 16.22 3.38
CA HIS A 8 2.95 17.16 4.07
C HIS A 8 3.47 16.66 5.43
N LEU A 9 3.64 15.33 5.61
CA LEU A 9 4.16 14.77 6.85
C LEU A 9 5.69 14.67 6.90
N ILE A 10 6.37 14.91 5.78
CA ILE A 10 7.81 14.84 5.66
C ILE A 10 8.30 15.97 4.76
N CYS A 11 9.39 16.63 5.13
CA CYS A 11 9.99 17.68 4.29
C CYS A 11 10.65 17.07 3.05
N ARG A 12 10.78 17.89 1.99
CA ARG A 12 11.35 17.47 0.69
C ARG A 12 12.76 16.87 0.83
N ASP A 13 13.61 17.48 1.67
CA ASP A 13 14.98 16.99 1.87
C ASP A 13 15.02 15.66 2.60
N CYS A 14 14.10 15.44 3.56
CA CYS A 14 13.97 14.15 4.21
C CYS A 14 13.38 13.10 3.26
N ASP A 15 12.38 13.46 2.46
CA ASP A 15 11.75 12.57 1.48
C ASP A 15 12.80 12.04 0.49
N SER A 16 13.57 12.94 -0.13
CA SER A 16 14.59 12.58 -1.10
C SER A 16 15.75 11.74 -0.52
N LYS A 17 16.08 11.89 0.77
CA LYS A 17 17.15 11.11 1.43
C LYS A 17 16.66 9.74 1.91
N VAL A 18 15.47 9.70 2.51
CA VAL A 18 14.93 8.48 3.12
C VAL A 18 14.48 7.47 2.08
N PHE A 19 13.95 7.93 0.94
CA PHE A 19 13.33 7.09 -0.08
C PHE A 19 14.14 6.93 -1.36
N GLN A 20 15.37 7.45 -1.39
CA GLN A 20 16.23 7.48 -2.57
C GLN A 20 16.49 6.10 -3.21
N ASP A 21 16.54 5.02 -2.41
CA ASP A 21 16.89 3.70 -2.96
C ASP A 21 15.78 3.18 -3.89
N TYR A 22 14.52 3.27 -3.48
CA TYR A 22 13.43 2.79 -4.32
C TYR A 22 12.96 3.82 -5.36
N GLU A 23 13.21 5.11 -5.15
CA GLU A 23 12.86 6.17 -6.11
C GLU A 23 13.89 6.28 -7.25
N ASN A 24 15.08 5.71 -7.08
CA ASN A 24 16.06 5.69 -8.15
C ASN A 24 15.75 4.59 -9.17
N PRO A 25 15.40 4.94 -10.44
CA PRO A 25 15.06 3.97 -11.47
C PRO A 25 16.21 3.00 -11.81
N ASP A 26 17.47 3.39 -11.58
CA ASP A 26 18.62 2.54 -11.84
C ASP A 26 18.73 1.33 -10.91
N ASN A 27 18.05 1.37 -9.77
CA ASN A 27 18.00 0.26 -8.80
C ASN A 27 17.02 -0.86 -9.21
N TYR A 28 16.24 -0.68 -10.30
CA TYR A 28 15.32 -1.70 -10.83
C TYR A 28 15.93 -2.55 -11.97
N LYS A 29 17.25 -2.69 -11.99
CA LYS A 29 17.92 -3.65 -12.89
C LYS A 29 17.55 -5.08 -12.52
N ASP A 30 17.52 -5.36 -11.23
CA ASP A 30 17.17 -6.63 -10.63
C ASP A 30 15.88 -6.54 -9.75
N ILE A 31 15.56 -7.63 -9.07
CA ILE A 31 14.47 -7.66 -8.10
C ILE A 31 14.78 -6.69 -6.94
N PRO A 32 13.81 -5.86 -6.52
CA PRO A 32 14.02 -4.87 -5.47
C PRO A 32 14.55 -5.46 -4.16
N SER A 33 15.49 -4.77 -3.55
CA SER A 33 16.05 -5.17 -2.26
C SER A 33 15.02 -5.03 -1.12
N ILE A 34 15.24 -5.73 -0.01
CA ILE A 34 14.42 -5.61 1.20
C ILE A 34 14.36 -4.16 1.71
N LYS A 35 15.45 -3.41 1.58
CA LYS A 35 15.49 -1.99 1.94
C LYS A 35 14.54 -1.16 1.09
N MET A 36 14.50 -1.39 -0.23
CA MET A 36 13.57 -0.71 -1.14
C MET A 36 12.12 -1.04 -0.80
N LEU A 37 11.79 -2.32 -0.54
CA LEU A 37 10.46 -2.74 -0.12
C LEU A 37 10.04 -2.07 1.18
N ALA A 38 10.95 -1.97 2.15
CA ALA A 38 10.70 -1.30 3.42
C ALA A 38 10.46 0.22 3.23
N GLN A 39 11.21 0.87 2.34
CA GLN A 39 11.00 2.28 2.01
C GLN A 39 9.64 2.51 1.34
N ILE A 40 9.23 1.64 0.42
CA ILE A 40 7.89 1.68 -0.19
C ILE A 40 6.79 1.51 0.88
N ASP A 41 6.94 0.52 1.76
CA ASP A 41 6.01 0.27 2.87
C ASP A 41 5.92 1.48 3.82
N MET A 42 7.07 2.10 4.17
CA MET A 42 7.10 3.34 4.93
C MET A 42 6.31 4.45 4.24
N LYS A 43 6.53 4.69 2.95
CA LYS A 43 5.87 5.76 2.20
C LYS A 43 4.37 5.52 2.07
N ASN A 44 3.95 4.27 1.85
CA ASN A 44 2.54 3.88 1.84
C ASN A 44 1.86 4.16 3.20
N ASN A 45 2.52 3.82 4.31
CA ASN A 45 1.98 4.09 5.64
C ASN A 45 1.93 5.58 5.96
N LEU A 46 2.93 6.39 5.58
CA LEU A 46 2.87 7.85 5.70
C LEU A 46 1.70 8.45 4.95
N LYS A 47 1.43 7.97 3.73
CA LYS A 47 0.30 8.40 2.91
C LYS A 47 -1.03 8.09 3.61
N ASN A 48 -1.17 6.89 4.18
CA ASN A 48 -2.35 6.49 4.94
C ASN A 48 -2.51 7.32 6.23
N ILE A 49 -1.43 7.58 6.97
CA ILE A 49 -1.42 8.45 8.15
C ILE A 49 -1.91 9.86 7.77
N SER A 50 -1.36 10.43 6.69
CA SER A 50 -1.78 11.76 6.20
C SER A 50 -3.26 11.80 5.87
N LYS A 51 -3.75 10.77 5.16
CA LYS A 51 -5.16 10.63 4.83
C LYS A 51 -6.05 10.60 6.08
N ARG A 52 -5.70 9.80 7.08
CA ARG A 52 -6.49 9.70 8.33
C ARG A 52 -6.48 11.00 9.14
N LEU A 53 -5.37 11.72 9.17
CA LEU A 53 -5.30 13.05 9.81
C LEU A 53 -6.22 14.05 9.11
N MET A 54 -6.19 14.10 7.78
CA MET A 54 -7.05 14.97 6.98
C MET A 54 -8.54 14.63 7.14
N GLU A 55 -8.88 13.33 7.20
CA GLU A 55 -10.26 12.89 7.43
C GLU A 55 -10.78 13.34 8.82
N LYS A 56 -9.93 13.32 9.86
CA LYS A 56 -10.31 13.84 11.19
C LYS A 56 -10.66 15.32 11.14
N GLU A 57 -9.83 16.14 10.48
CA GLU A 57 -10.11 17.56 10.28
C GLU A 57 -11.40 17.78 9.48
N MET A 58 -11.62 16.94 8.46
CA MET A 58 -12.85 17.01 7.67
C MET A 58 -14.10 16.71 8.51
N TYR A 59 -14.06 15.75 9.44
CA TYR A 59 -15.21 15.47 10.32
C TYR A 59 -15.51 16.62 11.26
N ASP A 60 -14.51 17.38 11.73
CA ASP A 60 -14.72 18.60 12.51
C ASP A 60 -15.37 19.70 11.67
N ILE A 61 -14.90 19.93 10.45
CA ILE A 61 -15.48 20.88 9.50
C ILE A 61 -16.95 20.52 9.16
N MET A 62 -17.22 19.25 8.93
CA MET A 62 -18.60 18.77 8.65
C MET A 62 -19.53 19.02 9.82
N ARG A 63 -19.07 18.81 11.06
CA ARG A 63 -19.84 19.14 12.25
C ARG A 63 -20.13 20.64 12.34
N GLU A 64 -19.12 21.48 12.18
CA GLU A 64 -19.21 22.91 12.39
C GLU A 64 -19.97 23.65 11.27
N ARG A 65 -19.77 23.25 10.01
CA ARG A 65 -20.31 23.96 8.84
C ARG A 65 -21.58 23.35 8.26
N ILE A 66 -21.76 22.05 8.38
CA ILE A 66 -22.88 21.32 7.76
C ILE A 66 -23.88 20.86 8.83
N GLY A 67 -23.53 20.95 10.13
CA GLY A 67 -24.43 20.59 11.23
C GLY A 67 -24.60 19.08 11.38
N VAL A 68 -23.60 18.29 11.02
CA VAL A 68 -23.61 16.85 11.26
C VAL A 68 -23.61 16.59 12.77
N ARG A 69 -24.38 15.57 13.20
CA ARG A 69 -24.51 15.22 14.62
C ARG A 69 -23.16 14.86 15.25
N GLU A 70 -22.94 15.35 16.47
CA GLU A 70 -21.71 15.15 17.25
C GLU A 70 -21.35 13.66 17.38
N GLU A 71 -22.36 12.82 17.75
CA GLU A 71 -22.13 11.38 17.96
C GLU A 71 -21.62 10.68 16.70
N TRP A 72 -22.13 11.08 15.52
CA TRP A 72 -21.67 10.54 14.25
C TRP A 72 -20.22 10.95 13.97
N SER A 73 -19.92 12.26 14.15
CA SER A 73 -18.55 12.78 13.95
C SER A 73 -17.56 12.08 14.88
N GLN A 74 -17.93 11.92 16.17
CA GLN A 74 -17.07 11.27 17.15
C GLN A 74 -16.86 9.78 16.81
N ALA A 75 -17.92 9.05 16.48
CA ALA A 75 -17.80 7.64 16.08
C ALA A 75 -16.87 7.44 14.87
N LYS A 76 -16.91 8.36 13.89
CA LYS A 76 -15.99 8.33 12.74
C LYS A 76 -14.54 8.61 13.13
N LYS A 77 -14.31 9.55 14.06
CA LYS A 77 -12.98 9.85 14.60
C LYS A 77 -12.42 8.67 15.39
N ASP A 78 -13.23 8.00 16.19
CA ASP A 78 -12.80 6.85 17.00
C ASP A 78 -12.31 5.71 16.09
N VAL A 79 -13.05 5.38 15.03
CA VAL A 79 -12.61 4.40 14.01
C VAL A 79 -11.32 4.86 13.33
N ASN A 80 -11.24 6.15 12.98
CA ASN A 80 -10.06 6.72 12.34
C ASN A 80 -8.82 6.67 13.24
N ASP A 81 -8.98 6.81 14.56
CA ASP A 81 -7.88 6.71 15.52
C ASP A 81 -7.35 5.28 15.66
N LEU A 82 -8.22 4.26 15.55
CA LEU A 82 -7.77 2.86 15.49
C LEU A 82 -6.88 2.63 14.25
N ASP A 83 -7.37 3.01 13.08
CA ASP A 83 -6.61 2.91 11.83
C ASP A 83 -5.29 3.68 11.89
N LEU A 84 -5.33 4.90 12.42
CA LEU A 84 -4.15 5.76 12.56
C LEU A 84 -3.06 5.11 13.42
N ASN A 85 -3.44 4.46 14.52
CA ASN A 85 -2.51 3.75 15.38
C ASN A 85 -1.90 2.54 14.66
N GLU A 86 -2.69 1.76 13.93
CA GLU A 86 -2.19 0.65 13.12
C GLU A 86 -1.19 1.09 12.04
N PHE A 87 -1.47 2.19 11.34
CA PHE A 87 -0.55 2.74 10.32
C PHE A 87 0.73 3.30 10.94
N LYS A 88 0.67 3.93 12.13
CA LYS A 88 1.87 4.38 12.86
C LYS A 88 2.75 3.21 13.29
N GLU A 89 2.16 2.14 13.79
CA GLU A 89 2.89 0.91 14.13
C GLU A 89 3.53 0.27 12.89
N ALA A 90 2.77 0.17 11.78
CA ALA A 90 3.26 -0.36 10.52
C ALA A 90 4.44 0.48 9.97
N TYR A 91 4.32 1.80 10.01
CA TYR A 91 5.40 2.72 9.67
C TYR A 91 6.65 2.49 10.52
N ALA A 92 6.50 2.36 11.84
CA ALA A 92 7.62 2.14 12.74
C ALA A 92 8.33 0.79 12.44
N ARG A 93 7.57 -0.27 12.14
CA ARG A 93 8.13 -1.56 11.71
C ARG A 93 8.88 -1.44 10.38
N ALA A 94 8.27 -0.80 9.38
CA ALA A 94 8.89 -0.59 8.08
C ALA A 94 10.17 0.26 8.18
N LYS A 95 10.16 1.32 9.00
CA LYS A 95 11.34 2.14 9.29
C LYS A 95 12.48 1.30 9.89
N LYS A 96 12.19 0.45 10.87
CA LYS A 96 13.19 -0.46 11.45
C LYS A 96 13.79 -1.39 10.40
N ARG A 97 12.96 -1.95 9.51
CA ARG A 97 13.37 -2.85 8.41
C ARG A 97 14.20 -2.11 7.35
N SER A 98 13.89 -0.85 7.07
CA SER A 98 14.68 -0.02 6.16
C SER A 98 16.09 0.26 6.70
N LEU A 99 16.22 0.46 8.02
CA LEU A 99 17.51 0.70 8.67
C LEU A 99 18.34 -0.58 8.88
N LYS A 100 17.68 -1.71 9.13
CA LYS A 100 18.30 -3.02 9.36
C LYS A 100 17.53 -4.08 8.58
N PRO A 101 17.72 -4.15 7.25
CA PRO A 101 16.97 -5.08 6.39
C PRO A 101 17.38 -6.52 6.65
N PHE A 102 16.39 -7.42 6.70
CA PHE A 102 16.58 -8.86 6.81
C PHE A 102 15.81 -9.56 5.69
N SER A 103 16.41 -10.58 5.07
CA SER A 103 15.89 -11.25 3.87
C SER A 103 14.47 -11.82 4.00
N GLY A 104 14.04 -12.14 5.22
CA GLY A 104 12.71 -12.64 5.51
C GLY A 104 11.66 -11.58 5.84
N ASP A 105 11.97 -10.27 5.78
CA ASP A 105 11.04 -9.22 6.24
C ASP A 105 9.85 -9.00 5.28
N TYR A 106 10.03 -9.29 4.00
CA TYR A 106 9.00 -9.16 2.98
C TYR A 106 9.00 -10.35 2.04
N TYR A 107 7.81 -10.64 1.50
CA TYR A 107 7.62 -11.63 0.46
C TYR A 107 7.08 -10.96 -0.81
N ILE A 108 7.85 -11.05 -1.91
CA ILE A 108 7.40 -10.59 -3.23
C ILE A 108 6.55 -11.71 -3.84
N GLY A 109 5.25 -11.47 -3.87
CA GLY A 109 4.29 -12.41 -4.43
C GLY A 109 4.25 -12.39 -5.96
N TYR A 110 4.43 -11.19 -6.54
CA TYR A 110 4.46 -10.97 -7.98
C TYR A 110 5.50 -9.91 -8.35
N TYR A 111 6.22 -10.15 -9.44
CA TYR A 111 7.15 -9.20 -10.04
C TYR A 111 7.19 -9.40 -11.55
N ALA A 112 7.00 -8.32 -12.30
CA ALA A 112 7.14 -8.31 -13.75
C ALA A 112 7.86 -7.04 -14.20
N LYS A 113 8.80 -7.18 -15.12
CA LYS A 113 9.44 -6.09 -15.85
C LYS A 113 8.93 -6.12 -17.29
N LEU A 114 8.13 -5.13 -17.65
CA LEU A 114 7.55 -5.02 -18.98
C LEU A 114 8.55 -4.30 -19.92
N PRO A 115 8.69 -4.75 -21.18
CA PRO A 115 9.60 -4.14 -22.16
C PRO A 115 9.03 -2.84 -22.78
N TYR A 116 8.02 -2.25 -22.15
CA TYR A 116 7.36 -1.02 -22.58
C TYR A 116 6.91 -0.19 -21.37
N VAL A 117 6.60 1.08 -21.60
CA VAL A 117 6.12 2.00 -20.57
C VAL A 117 4.59 1.96 -20.52
N VAL A 118 4.02 1.62 -19.35
CA VAL A 118 2.59 1.70 -19.12
C VAL A 118 2.16 3.14 -18.79
N PRO A 119 0.94 3.59 -19.19
CA PRO A 119 0.48 4.96 -18.98
C PRO A 119 0.00 5.24 -17.54
N VAL A 120 0.19 4.31 -16.61
CA VAL A 120 -0.28 4.39 -15.22
C VAL A 120 0.89 4.24 -14.27
N ALA A 121 1.01 5.17 -13.34
CA ALA A 121 1.88 5.06 -12.17
C ALA A 121 1.02 4.84 -10.93
N PHE A 122 1.31 3.83 -10.14
CA PHE A 122 0.59 3.52 -8.92
C PHE A 122 1.54 3.05 -7.82
N GLN A 123 1.29 3.50 -6.61
CA GLN A 123 1.91 2.99 -5.39
C GLN A 123 0.92 3.11 -4.24
N GLY A 124 0.58 1.99 -3.64
CA GLY A 124 -0.36 1.97 -2.52
C GLY A 124 -0.50 0.61 -1.89
N THR A 125 -1.39 0.54 -0.90
CA THR A 125 -1.81 -0.69 -0.24
C THR A 125 -3.24 -1.03 -0.64
N ILE A 126 -3.50 -2.32 -0.84
CA ILE A 126 -4.81 -2.85 -1.23
C ILE A 126 -5.18 -4.00 -0.29
N ALA A 127 -6.42 -4.00 0.18
CA ALA A 127 -6.99 -5.07 1.00
C ALA A 127 -7.99 -5.88 0.17
N LEU A 128 -7.53 -6.98 -0.44
CA LEU A 128 -8.45 -7.88 -1.15
C LEU A 128 -9.36 -8.59 -0.15
N ILE A 129 -10.64 -8.68 -0.47
CA ILE A 129 -11.64 -9.44 0.29
C ILE A 129 -11.57 -10.91 -0.07
N PHE A 130 -11.44 -11.22 -1.36
CA PHE A 130 -11.42 -12.57 -1.90
C PHE A 130 -10.18 -12.83 -2.76
N ASP A 131 -9.77 -14.11 -2.85
CA ASP A 131 -8.82 -14.56 -3.85
C ASP A 131 -9.50 -14.83 -5.21
N LEU A 132 -8.76 -15.30 -6.21
CA LEU A 132 -9.29 -15.51 -7.57
C LEU A 132 -10.31 -16.67 -7.67
N GLU A 133 -10.39 -17.51 -6.65
CA GLU A 133 -11.38 -18.62 -6.56
C GLU A 133 -12.52 -18.29 -5.59
N GLY A 134 -12.60 -17.05 -5.07
CA GLY A 134 -13.65 -16.61 -4.17
C GLY A 134 -13.44 -16.97 -2.68
N ASN A 135 -12.26 -17.49 -2.30
CA ASN A 135 -11.97 -17.73 -0.89
C ASN A 135 -11.63 -16.43 -0.17
N VAL A 136 -12.08 -16.30 1.08
CA VAL A 136 -11.88 -15.10 1.88
C VAL A 136 -10.40 -14.91 2.22
N ILE A 137 -9.86 -13.74 1.87
CA ILE A 137 -8.55 -13.22 2.32
C ILE A 137 -8.76 -12.34 3.56
N ASN A 138 -9.63 -11.33 3.45
CA ASN A 138 -10.00 -10.46 4.55
C ASN A 138 -11.51 -10.49 4.79
N ASN A 139 -11.92 -10.82 6.01
CA ASN A 139 -13.33 -10.72 6.39
C ASN A 139 -13.60 -9.32 6.94
N VAL A 140 -14.12 -8.44 6.08
CA VAL A 140 -14.46 -7.04 6.44
C VAL A 140 -15.66 -6.92 7.39
N TYR A 141 -16.40 -8.01 7.58
CA TYR A 141 -17.53 -8.06 8.52
C TYR A 141 -17.15 -8.66 9.89
N ASN A 142 -15.87 -9.00 10.09
CA ASN A 142 -15.42 -9.54 11.37
C ASN A 142 -15.42 -8.42 12.42
N GLN A 143 -16.20 -8.63 13.50
CA GLN A 143 -16.35 -7.69 14.60
C GLN A 143 -15.39 -7.95 15.77
N ASP A 144 -14.49 -8.94 15.67
CA ASP A 144 -13.47 -9.17 16.69
C ASP A 144 -12.49 -7.99 16.71
N PRO A 145 -12.34 -7.25 17.82
CA PRO A 145 -11.41 -6.12 17.93
C PRO A 145 -9.93 -6.50 17.68
N LYS A 146 -9.59 -7.78 17.77
CA LYS A 146 -8.25 -8.30 17.49
C LYS A 146 -8.04 -8.64 16.01
N TYR A 147 -9.13 -8.66 15.24
CA TYR A 147 -9.03 -8.95 13.81
C TYR A 147 -8.46 -7.75 13.07
N LYS A 148 -7.33 -7.97 12.40
CA LYS A 148 -6.69 -6.93 11.58
C LYS A 148 -6.91 -7.22 10.09
N ILE A 149 -7.27 -6.21 9.34
CA ILE A 149 -7.26 -6.26 7.88
C ILE A 149 -5.80 -6.29 7.43
N MET A 150 -5.46 -7.27 6.60
CA MET A 150 -4.12 -7.41 6.04
C MET A 150 -4.06 -6.81 4.64
N ASN A 151 -3.13 -5.89 4.44
CA ASN A 151 -2.91 -5.21 3.18
C ASN A 151 -1.76 -5.84 2.39
N MET A 152 -1.86 -5.77 1.08
CA MET A 152 -0.81 -6.05 0.12
C MET A 152 -0.35 -4.73 -0.49
N SER A 153 0.94 -4.54 -0.69
CA SER A 153 1.46 -3.42 -1.48
C SER A 153 1.39 -3.77 -2.97
N LEU A 154 0.83 -2.87 -3.77
CA LEU A 154 0.88 -2.89 -5.23
C LEU A 154 1.66 -1.66 -5.71
N CYS A 155 2.62 -1.90 -6.61
CA CYS A 155 3.42 -0.85 -7.24
C CYS A 155 3.45 -1.05 -8.75
N ILE A 156 3.23 0.04 -9.48
CA ILE A 156 3.39 0.13 -10.93
C ILE A 156 4.27 1.34 -11.18
N PHE A 157 5.51 1.11 -11.60
CA PHE A 157 6.50 2.15 -11.85
C PHE A 157 6.86 2.22 -13.33
N PRO A 158 6.30 3.19 -14.08
CA PRO A 158 6.79 3.51 -15.42
C PRO A 158 8.22 4.06 -15.31
N LEU A 159 9.16 3.41 -15.96
CA LEU A 159 10.55 3.86 -16.09
C LEU A 159 10.75 4.49 -17.48
N LYS A 160 12.00 4.76 -17.85
CA LYS A 160 12.31 5.42 -19.13
C LYS A 160 11.83 4.64 -20.38
N THR A 161 12.03 3.32 -20.39
CA THR A 161 11.73 2.44 -21.54
C THR A 161 10.98 1.17 -21.13
N THR A 162 10.82 0.93 -19.85
CA THR A 162 10.24 -0.28 -19.27
C THR A 162 9.28 0.10 -18.16
N SER A 163 8.51 -0.86 -17.65
CA SER A 163 7.72 -0.67 -16.43
C SER A 163 7.94 -1.82 -15.47
N ILE A 164 7.90 -1.51 -14.19
CA ILE A 164 7.93 -2.51 -13.12
C ILE A 164 6.53 -2.64 -12.54
N ILE A 165 6.06 -3.87 -12.42
CA ILE A 165 4.84 -4.20 -11.68
C ILE A 165 5.24 -5.15 -10.56
N MET A 166 4.86 -4.80 -9.34
CA MET A 166 5.26 -5.56 -8.17
C MET A 166 4.14 -5.61 -7.14
N MET A 167 3.92 -6.81 -6.57
CA MET A 167 3.08 -7.00 -5.40
C MET A 167 3.89 -7.70 -4.32
N PHE A 168 3.82 -7.18 -3.11
CA PHE A 168 4.51 -7.77 -1.97
C PHE A 168 3.73 -7.59 -0.67
N VAL A 169 4.07 -8.39 0.31
CA VAL A 169 3.49 -8.35 1.66
C VAL A 169 4.59 -8.38 2.72
N SER A 170 4.31 -7.83 3.89
CA SER A 170 5.13 -8.02 5.08
C SER A 170 5.15 -9.51 5.49
N LYS A 171 6.23 -9.98 6.08
CA LYS A 171 6.37 -11.35 6.63
C LYS A 171 5.25 -11.74 7.60
N ASP A 172 4.69 -10.74 8.29
CA ASP A 172 3.63 -10.96 9.27
C ASP A 172 2.27 -11.23 8.58
N ASN A 173 2.21 -11.07 7.26
CA ASN A 173 1.00 -11.26 6.45
C ASN A 173 1.06 -12.56 5.64
N ASN A 174 0.39 -13.59 6.14
CA ASN A 174 0.34 -14.91 5.50
C ASN A 174 -0.93 -15.16 4.66
N ARG A 175 -1.88 -14.20 4.60
CA ARG A 175 -3.19 -14.41 3.96
C ARG A 175 -3.14 -14.42 2.43
N TYR A 176 -2.18 -13.74 1.82
CA TYR A 176 -2.08 -13.57 0.36
C TYR A 176 -1.37 -14.72 -0.36
N GLY A 177 -0.85 -15.71 0.37
CA GLY A 177 -0.08 -16.81 -0.23
C GLY A 177 -0.83 -17.61 -1.30
N ARG A 178 -2.15 -17.86 -1.09
CA ARG A 178 -3.00 -18.54 -2.07
C ARG A 178 -3.23 -17.66 -3.30
N PHE A 179 -3.62 -16.42 -3.12
CA PHE A 179 -3.81 -15.44 -4.19
C PHE A 179 -2.58 -15.36 -5.11
N PHE A 180 -1.37 -15.22 -4.55
CA PHE A 180 -0.16 -15.17 -5.35
C PHE A 180 0.12 -16.47 -6.11
N LYS A 181 -0.20 -17.64 -5.53
CA LYS A 181 -0.10 -18.92 -6.23
C LYS A 181 -1.07 -19.00 -7.40
N GLN A 182 -2.31 -18.55 -7.21
CA GLN A 182 -3.34 -18.50 -8.26
C GLN A 182 -2.92 -17.55 -9.38
N LEU A 183 -2.48 -16.34 -9.06
CA LEU A 183 -2.01 -15.37 -10.03
C LEU A 183 -0.85 -15.92 -10.89
N LYS A 184 0.12 -16.61 -10.26
CA LYS A 184 1.24 -17.25 -10.97
C LYS A 184 0.82 -18.44 -11.85
N LYS A 185 -0.29 -19.10 -11.53
CA LYS A 185 -0.84 -20.19 -12.33
C LYS A 185 -1.57 -19.73 -13.60
N LEU A 186 -1.94 -18.46 -13.70
CA LEU A 186 -2.48 -17.89 -14.93
C LEU A 186 -1.40 -18.01 -16.01
N GLY A 187 -1.78 -18.64 -17.13
CA GLY A 187 -0.83 -19.20 -18.10
C GLY A 187 0.01 -18.18 -18.87
N ASN A 188 -0.41 -16.90 -18.90
CA ASN A 188 0.30 -15.87 -19.66
C ASN A 188 0.26 -14.50 -18.97
N LEU A 189 1.19 -13.64 -19.37
CA LEU A 189 1.34 -12.30 -18.83
C LEU A 189 0.07 -11.46 -18.99
N ASN A 190 -0.66 -11.57 -20.11
CA ASN A 190 -1.84 -10.75 -20.35
C ASN A 190 -2.97 -11.08 -19.36
N GLU A 191 -3.18 -12.35 -19.02
CA GLU A 191 -4.15 -12.75 -17.99
C GLU A 191 -3.77 -12.20 -16.63
N GLN A 192 -2.49 -12.28 -16.25
CA GLN A 192 -1.98 -11.72 -15.01
C GLN A 192 -2.18 -10.20 -14.97
N LEU A 193 -1.86 -9.49 -16.05
CA LEU A 193 -2.06 -8.05 -16.16
C LEU A 193 -3.54 -7.65 -16.12
N SER A 194 -4.43 -8.47 -16.67
CA SER A 194 -5.89 -8.24 -16.61
C SER A 194 -6.39 -8.31 -15.17
N VAL A 195 -5.91 -9.26 -14.36
CA VAL A 195 -6.23 -9.34 -12.93
C VAL A 195 -5.68 -8.12 -12.18
N ILE A 196 -4.44 -7.72 -12.46
CA ILE A 196 -3.83 -6.55 -11.83
C ILE A 196 -4.58 -5.27 -12.17
N ASN A 197 -4.97 -5.13 -13.43
CA ASN A 197 -5.79 -4.01 -13.91
C ASN A 197 -7.15 -3.98 -13.20
N TYR A 198 -7.82 -5.13 -13.10
CA TYR A 198 -9.06 -5.22 -12.33
C TYR A 198 -8.89 -4.78 -10.88
N ILE A 199 -7.86 -5.27 -10.19
CA ILE A 199 -7.55 -4.88 -8.81
C ILE A 199 -7.30 -3.37 -8.71
N LEU A 200 -6.51 -2.80 -9.63
CA LEU A 200 -6.15 -1.38 -9.62
C LEU A 200 -7.37 -0.45 -9.72
N PHE A 201 -8.38 -0.83 -10.49
CA PHE A 201 -9.56 0.01 -10.76
C PHE A 201 -10.82 -0.38 -9.98
N SER A 202 -10.78 -1.47 -9.20
CA SER A 202 -11.92 -1.94 -8.39
C SER A 202 -11.74 -1.69 -6.88
N TYR A 203 -10.53 -1.37 -6.44
CA TYR A 203 -10.15 -1.11 -5.06
C TYR A 203 -9.43 0.23 -4.94
#